data_090f660793735fb1c40f9af88138a5a9
#
_entry.id   090f660793735fb1c40f9af88138a5a9
#
_cell.length_a   1.000
_cell.length_b   1.000
_cell.length_c   1.000
_cell.angle_alpha   90.00
_cell.angle_beta   90.00
_cell.angle_gamma   90.00
#
_symmetry.space_group_name_H-M   'P 1'
#
loop_
_entity.id
_entity.type
_entity.pdbx_description
1 polymer ?
#
loop_
_entity_poly.entity_id
_entity_poly.type
_entity_poly.pdbx_seq_one_letter_code
_entity_poly.pdbx_strand_id
1 'polypeptide(L)'
;KNIKFIFNSYFPIKTVNFMRGIITAEKDDFQKIYIEKIFDAIWRDGLNMNDQTIIEKVHKNMDINPESFFKKATDQKIKDKLRKLTDNALKKGIFGAPTFLANKKIFWGQDRLTYAVDEIKK
;
A
#
# COMPACT_ATOMS: atom_id res chain seq x y z
N LYS A 1 19.65 2.59 6.54
CA LYS A 1 19.04 3.92 6.30
C LYS A 1 18.29 4.39 7.53
N ASN A 2 18.47 5.64 7.92
CA ASN A 2 17.67 6.26 8.98
C ASN A 2 16.31 6.66 8.41
N ILE A 3 15.33 5.76 8.53
CA ILE A 3 13.95 6.04 8.15
C ILE A 3 13.22 6.54 9.39
N LYS A 4 12.66 7.75 9.32
CA LYS A 4 11.80 8.27 10.39
C LYS A 4 10.54 7.41 10.44
N PHE A 5 10.27 6.83 11.61
CA PHE A 5 9.08 6.03 11.88
C PHE A 5 8.47 6.44 13.21
N ILE A 6 7.17 6.62 13.23
CA ILE A 6 6.37 6.79 14.46
C ILE A 6 5.20 5.81 14.44
N PHE A 7 4.87 5.24 15.59
CA PHE A 7 3.65 4.46 15.72
C PHE A 7 2.46 5.42 15.71
N ASN A 8 1.57 5.28 14.73
CA ASN A 8 0.45 6.20 14.55
C ASN A 8 -0.56 6.04 15.68
N SER A 9 -0.83 7.13 16.42
CA SER A 9 -1.77 7.14 17.56
C SER A 9 -3.24 6.91 17.15
N TYR A 10 -3.56 7.05 15.86
CA TYR A 10 -4.88 6.80 15.30
C TYR A 10 -5.06 5.37 14.76
N PHE A 11 -4.04 4.51 14.96
CA PHE A 11 -4.14 3.11 14.57
C PHE A 11 -5.26 2.39 15.36
N PRO A 12 -6.08 1.54 14.72
CA PRO A 12 -5.99 1.07 13.33
C PRO A 12 -6.60 2.05 12.32
N ILE A 13 -5.94 2.15 11.16
CA ILE A 13 -6.39 2.96 10.03
C ILE A 13 -7.10 2.09 9.00
N LYS A 14 -8.22 2.58 8.47
CA LYS A 14 -8.98 1.90 7.41
C LYS A 14 -8.29 2.07 6.05
N THR A 15 -7.44 1.11 5.68
CA THR A 15 -6.54 1.22 4.52
C THR A 15 -7.13 0.75 3.19
N VAL A 16 -8.31 0.14 3.16
CA VAL A 16 -8.92 -0.43 1.94
C VAL A 16 -9.01 0.58 0.80
N ASN A 17 -9.40 1.82 1.10
CA ASN A 17 -9.50 2.86 0.08
C ASN A 17 -8.12 3.28 -0.45
N PHE A 18 -7.08 3.25 0.37
CA PHE A 18 -5.71 3.50 -0.08
C PHE A 18 -5.18 2.35 -0.95
N MET A 19 -5.52 1.10 -0.63
CA MET A 19 -5.19 -0.05 -1.48
C MET A 19 -5.86 0.05 -2.86
N ARG A 20 -7.13 0.48 -2.91
CA ARG A 20 -7.82 0.81 -4.16
C ARG A 20 -7.17 1.99 -4.89
N GLY A 21 -6.75 3.00 -4.14
CA GLY A 21 -6.00 4.15 -4.65
C GLY A 21 -4.69 3.75 -5.32
N ILE A 22 -3.94 2.81 -4.76
CA ILE A 22 -2.71 2.27 -5.36
C ILE A 22 -2.99 1.68 -6.74
N ILE A 23 -4.08 0.90 -6.89
CA ILE A 23 -4.47 0.32 -8.18
C ILE A 23 -4.92 1.42 -9.16
N THR A 24 -5.61 2.44 -8.68
CA THR A 24 -6.03 3.59 -9.50
C THR A 24 -4.82 4.36 -10.01
N ALA A 25 -3.83 4.60 -9.14
CA ALA A 25 -2.58 5.30 -9.46
C ALA A 25 -1.69 4.55 -10.46
N GLU A 26 -1.82 3.22 -10.58
CA GLU A 26 -1.08 2.40 -11.55
C GLU A 26 -1.34 2.84 -13.00
N LYS A 27 -2.56 3.27 -13.30
CA LYS A 27 -2.94 3.70 -14.66
C LYS A 27 -2.30 5.02 -15.09
N ASP A 28 -1.91 5.83 -14.13
CA ASP A 28 -1.42 7.19 -14.33
C ASP A 28 0.11 7.30 -14.06
N ASP A 29 0.81 6.16 -13.98
CA ASP A 29 2.26 6.04 -13.74
C ASP A 29 2.81 6.70 -12.46
N PHE A 30 1.96 7.01 -11.48
CA PHE A 30 2.41 7.60 -10.22
C PHE A 30 2.23 6.69 -8.99
N GLN A 31 1.99 5.40 -9.21
CA GLN A 31 1.73 4.42 -8.15
C GLN A 31 2.81 4.43 -7.04
N LYS A 32 4.09 4.49 -7.43
CA LYS A 32 5.18 4.51 -6.46
C LYS A 32 5.14 5.74 -5.57
N ILE A 33 4.92 6.91 -6.16
CA ILE A 33 4.80 8.17 -5.41
C ILE A 33 3.60 8.10 -4.47
N TYR A 34 2.48 7.58 -4.94
CA TYR A 34 1.27 7.42 -4.13
C TYR A 34 1.53 6.53 -2.91
N ILE A 35 2.15 5.36 -3.11
CA ILE A 35 2.52 4.45 -2.01
C ILE A 35 3.40 5.17 -0.98
N GLU A 36 4.48 5.80 -1.44
CA GLU A 36 5.41 6.52 -0.56
C GLU A 36 4.70 7.60 0.26
N LYS A 37 3.87 8.41 -0.36
CA LYS A 37 3.14 9.50 0.31
C LYS A 37 2.10 9.01 1.31
N ILE A 38 1.40 7.93 1.02
CA ILE A 38 0.44 7.33 1.97
C ILE A 38 1.19 6.71 3.17
N PHE A 39 2.30 6.00 2.93
CA PHE A 39 3.14 5.50 4.02
C PHE A 39 3.72 6.63 4.88
N ASP A 40 4.21 7.69 4.25
CA ASP A 40 4.72 8.88 4.93
C ASP A 40 3.64 9.52 5.82
N ALA A 41 2.44 9.72 5.28
CA ALA A 41 1.33 10.30 6.02
C ALA A 41 0.99 9.47 7.27
N ILE A 42 0.99 8.15 7.15
CA ILE A 42 0.62 7.24 8.26
C ILE A 42 1.77 7.07 9.24
N TRP A 43 2.98 6.73 8.76
CA TRP A 43 4.05 6.19 9.60
C TRP A 43 5.23 7.13 9.84
N ARG A 44 5.36 8.22 9.07
CA ARG A 44 6.35 9.26 9.29
C ARG A 44 5.75 10.48 9.97
N ASP A 45 4.58 10.91 9.49
CA ASP A 45 3.94 12.16 9.92
C ASP A 45 2.82 11.92 10.94
N GLY A 46 2.38 10.68 11.14
CA GLY A 46 1.40 10.28 12.15
C GLY A 46 0.01 10.90 11.97
N LEU A 47 -0.39 11.15 10.73
CA LEU A 47 -1.65 11.80 10.43
C LEU A 47 -2.85 10.87 10.70
N ASN A 48 -3.99 11.47 11.06
CA ASN A 48 -5.25 10.74 11.19
C ASN A 48 -5.83 10.42 9.80
N MET A 49 -5.34 9.36 9.19
CA MET A 49 -5.80 8.91 7.88
C MET A 49 -7.15 8.16 7.92
N ASN A 50 -7.91 8.29 9.03
CA ASN A 50 -9.34 7.98 9.12
C ASN A 50 -10.21 9.23 8.92
N ASP A 51 -9.61 10.43 8.99
CA ASP A 51 -10.30 11.71 8.82
C ASP A 51 -10.31 12.13 7.34
N GLN A 52 -11.52 12.31 6.79
CA GLN A 52 -11.70 12.65 5.37
C GLN A 52 -11.02 13.97 4.99
N THR A 53 -11.06 14.97 5.86
CA THR A 53 -10.43 16.28 5.60
C THR A 53 -8.91 16.16 5.47
N ILE A 54 -8.30 15.35 6.32
CA ILE A 54 -6.85 15.08 6.28
C ILE A 54 -6.49 14.28 5.04
N ILE A 55 -7.27 13.25 4.71
CA ILE A 55 -7.10 12.44 3.50
C ILE A 55 -7.12 13.32 2.25
N GLU A 56 -8.11 14.21 2.13
CA GLU A 56 -8.22 15.13 1.00
C GLU A 56 -7.02 16.08 0.91
N LYS A 57 -6.54 16.59 2.04
CA LYS A 57 -5.35 17.45 2.09
C LYS A 57 -4.11 16.72 1.59
N VAL A 58 -3.91 15.47 2.03
CA VAL A 58 -2.80 14.63 1.57
C VAL A 58 -2.86 14.41 0.06
N HIS A 59 -4.05 14.14 -0.48
CA HIS A 59 -4.23 13.96 -1.93
C HIS A 59 -3.98 15.26 -2.71
N LYS A 60 -4.49 16.39 -2.24
CA LYS A 60 -4.21 17.70 -2.84
C LYS A 60 -2.72 18.03 -2.87
N ASN A 61 -1.98 17.65 -1.84
CA ASN A 61 -0.53 17.82 -1.78
C ASN A 61 0.23 16.93 -2.78
N MET A 62 -0.43 15.95 -3.38
CA MET A 62 0.09 15.14 -4.49
C MET A 62 -0.43 15.62 -5.86
N ASP A 63 -1.03 16.82 -5.94
CA ASP A 63 -1.70 17.35 -7.14
C ASP A 63 -2.84 16.45 -7.66
N ILE A 64 -3.47 15.69 -6.74
CA ILE A 64 -4.61 14.83 -7.04
C ILE A 64 -5.89 15.56 -6.64
N ASN A 65 -6.88 15.61 -7.55
CA ASN A 65 -8.23 15.97 -7.18
C ASN A 65 -8.89 14.83 -6.40
N PRO A 66 -9.19 14.99 -5.10
CA PRO A 66 -9.65 13.88 -4.26
C PRO A 66 -10.97 13.29 -4.74
N GLU A 67 -11.93 14.13 -5.13
CA GLU A 67 -13.26 13.71 -5.55
C GLU A 67 -13.20 12.79 -6.78
N SER A 68 -12.54 13.22 -7.84
CA SER A 68 -12.39 12.43 -9.06
C SER A 68 -11.57 11.17 -8.85
N PHE A 69 -10.54 11.24 -8.01
CA PHE A 69 -9.70 10.11 -7.69
C PHE A 69 -10.45 9.03 -6.91
N PHE A 70 -11.17 9.42 -5.85
CA PHE A 70 -11.96 8.46 -5.07
C PHE A 70 -13.13 7.89 -5.85
N LYS A 71 -13.74 8.66 -6.74
CA LYS A 71 -14.74 8.13 -7.66
C LYS A 71 -14.17 7.01 -8.52
N LYS A 72 -12.96 7.18 -9.09
CA LYS A 72 -12.27 6.12 -9.83
C LYS A 72 -11.91 4.93 -8.92
N ALA A 73 -11.38 5.19 -7.73
CA ALA A 73 -10.97 4.16 -6.78
C ALA A 73 -12.15 3.31 -6.27
N THR A 74 -13.37 3.82 -6.30
CA THR A 74 -14.59 3.10 -5.91
C THR A 74 -15.29 2.41 -7.09
N ASP A 75 -14.77 2.53 -8.31
CA ASP A 75 -15.25 1.77 -9.48
C ASP A 75 -15.20 0.26 -9.21
N GLN A 76 -16.22 -0.47 -9.70
CA GLN A 76 -16.31 -1.91 -9.47
C GLN A 76 -15.10 -2.67 -10.02
N LYS A 77 -14.54 -2.23 -11.15
CA LYS A 77 -13.34 -2.85 -11.73
C LYS A 77 -12.12 -2.76 -10.81
N ILE A 78 -11.96 -1.64 -10.11
CA ILE A 78 -10.87 -1.47 -9.14
C ILE A 78 -11.08 -2.37 -7.92
N LYS A 79 -12.30 -2.45 -7.41
CA LYS A 79 -12.66 -3.35 -6.31
C LYS A 79 -12.40 -4.82 -6.67
N ASP A 80 -12.80 -5.23 -7.86
CA ASP A 80 -12.60 -6.59 -8.36
C ASP A 80 -11.13 -6.90 -8.57
N LYS A 81 -10.34 -5.94 -9.08
CA LYS A 81 -8.90 -6.10 -9.23
C LYS A 81 -8.21 -6.28 -7.87
N LEU A 82 -8.57 -5.49 -6.87
CA LEU A 82 -8.02 -5.64 -5.51
C LEU A 82 -8.36 -7.02 -4.93
N ARG A 83 -9.61 -7.46 -5.05
CA ARG A 83 -10.03 -8.81 -4.61
C ARG A 83 -9.22 -9.90 -5.30
N LYS A 84 -9.09 -9.83 -6.63
CA LYS A 84 -8.31 -10.80 -7.41
C LYS A 84 -6.84 -10.86 -6.99
N LEU A 85 -6.22 -9.72 -6.71
CA LEU A 85 -4.83 -9.65 -6.22
C LEU A 85 -4.71 -10.31 -4.84
N THR A 86 -5.66 -10.06 -3.95
CA THR A 86 -5.71 -10.68 -2.62
C THR A 86 -5.90 -12.19 -2.70
N ASP A 87 -6.84 -12.65 -3.52
CA ASP A 87 -7.10 -14.07 -3.73
C ASP A 87 -5.88 -14.79 -4.34
N ASN A 88 -5.19 -14.14 -5.27
CA ASN A 88 -3.95 -14.67 -5.85
C ASN A 88 -2.82 -14.79 -4.83
N ALA A 89 -2.69 -13.81 -3.94
CA ALA A 89 -1.73 -13.87 -2.85
C ALA A 89 -2.04 -15.05 -1.90
N LEU A 90 -3.31 -15.20 -1.53
CA LEU A 90 -3.78 -16.32 -0.69
C LEU A 90 -3.51 -17.68 -1.35
N LYS A 91 -3.80 -17.83 -2.65
CA LYS A 91 -3.51 -19.06 -3.41
C LYS A 91 -2.03 -19.41 -3.46
N LYS A 92 -1.14 -18.42 -3.37
CA LYS A 92 0.31 -18.60 -3.25
C LYS A 92 0.76 -18.94 -1.84
N GLY A 93 -0.15 -19.02 -0.87
CA GLY A 93 0.17 -19.29 0.53
C GLY A 93 0.62 -18.06 1.33
N ILE A 94 0.43 -16.85 0.80
CA ILE A 94 0.80 -15.61 1.50
C ILE A 94 -0.26 -15.32 2.56
N PHE A 95 0.18 -15.14 3.80
CA PHE A 95 -0.69 -14.93 4.98
C PHE A 95 -0.35 -13.67 5.77
N GLY A 96 0.69 -12.95 5.39
CA GLY A 96 1.12 -11.73 6.09
C GLY A 96 2.03 -10.85 5.25
N ALA A 97 2.36 -9.69 5.75
CA ALA A 97 3.22 -8.72 5.10
C ALA A 97 4.33 -8.23 6.05
N PRO A 98 5.51 -7.91 5.52
CA PRO A 98 5.93 -8.15 4.14
C PRO A 98 6.13 -9.63 3.83
N THR A 99 5.88 -10.05 2.60
CA THR A 99 6.18 -11.39 2.09
C THR A 99 6.96 -11.28 0.80
N PHE A 100 8.04 -12.05 0.71
CA PHE A 100 8.89 -12.16 -0.48
C PHE A 100 8.71 -13.54 -1.11
N LEU A 101 8.50 -13.58 -2.42
CA LEU A 101 8.44 -14.82 -3.19
C LEU A 101 9.67 -14.90 -4.09
N ALA A 102 10.55 -15.86 -3.82
CA ALA A 102 11.78 -16.07 -4.57
C ALA A 102 11.91 -17.56 -4.92
N ASN A 103 12.09 -17.90 -6.21
CA ASN A 103 12.19 -19.27 -6.71
C ASN A 103 11.09 -20.20 -6.15
N LYS A 104 9.83 -19.71 -6.14
CA LYS A 104 8.65 -20.42 -5.61
C LYS A 104 8.66 -20.66 -4.09
N LYS A 105 9.63 -20.12 -3.36
CA LYS A 105 9.71 -20.18 -1.90
C LYS A 105 9.20 -18.89 -1.29
N ILE A 106 8.54 -19.02 -0.15
CA ILE A 106 7.96 -17.89 0.60
C ILE A 106 8.86 -17.54 1.76
N PHE A 107 9.16 -16.24 1.89
CA PHE A 107 9.89 -15.66 3.00
C PHE A 107 9.02 -14.57 3.63
N TRP A 108 8.50 -14.84 4.82
CA TRP A 108 7.64 -13.92 5.54
C TRP A 108 8.40 -13.17 6.61
N GLY A 109 8.25 -11.85 6.61
CA GLY A 109 8.84 -10.94 7.57
C GLY A 109 9.99 -10.11 6.98
N GLN A 110 10.16 -8.91 7.51
CA GLN A 110 11.20 -7.98 7.07
C GLN A 110 12.62 -8.52 7.33
N ASP A 111 12.77 -9.32 8.35
CA ASP A 111 14.03 -10.01 8.75
C ASP A 111 14.40 -11.16 7.81
N ARG A 112 13.53 -11.54 6.89
CA ARG A 112 13.73 -12.61 5.91
C ARG A 112 14.14 -12.12 4.51
N LEU A 113 14.28 -10.81 4.32
CA LEU A 113 14.67 -10.24 3.03
C LEU A 113 16.02 -10.76 2.54
N THR A 114 17.01 -10.87 3.41
CA THR A 114 18.33 -11.40 3.07
C THR A 114 18.27 -12.83 2.54
N TYR A 115 17.49 -13.69 3.18
CA TYR A 115 17.30 -15.07 2.72
C TYR A 115 16.60 -15.14 1.35
N ALA A 116 15.64 -14.26 1.09
CA ALA A 116 14.99 -14.18 -0.21
C ALA A 116 15.96 -13.74 -1.30
N VAL A 117 16.83 -12.76 -1.01
CA VAL A 117 17.86 -12.28 -1.93
C VAL A 117 18.88 -13.39 -2.22
N ASP A 118 19.31 -14.13 -1.20
CA ASP A 118 20.25 -15.25 -1.37
C ASP A 118 19.63 -16.39 -2.20
N GLU A 119 18.34 -16.63 -2.04
CA GLU A 119 17.62 -17.63 -2.85
C GLU A 119 17.60 -17.26 -4.34
N ILE A 120 17.44 -15.97 -4.68
CA ILE A 120 17.45 -15.51 -6.08
C ILE A 120 18.83 -15.69 -6.73
N LYS A 121 19.91 -15.58 -5.95
CA LYS A 121 21.30 -15.70 -6.45
C LYS A 121 21.74 -17.12 -6.73
N LYS A 122 20.97 -18.10 -6.30
CA LYS A 122 21.25 -19.52 -6.60
C LYS A 122 20.96 -19.87 -8.06
#